data_d827368956b3ee0cc1310b1aa4d8031a
#
_entry.id   d827368956b3ee0cc1310b1aa4d8031a
#
_cell.length_a   1.000
_cell.length_b   1.000
_cell.length_c   1.000
_cell.angle_alpha   90.00
_cell.angle_beta   90.00
_cell.angle_gamma   90.00
#
_symmetry.space_group_name_H-M   'P 1'
#
loop_
_entity.id
_entity.type
_entity.pdbx_description
1 polymer ?
#
loop_
_entity_poly.entity_id
_entity_poly.type
_entity_poly.pdbx_seq_one_letter_code
_entity_poly.pdbx_strand_id
1 'polypeptide(L)'
;MAKAVYVGVGSKAHKMKKAYIGIGGKARKVKKMYIGDSSGKARLCYSAELEYGGTAPALSCGRVWMAGTSVGSYAMFAGGQNDSSCFDTVEAYNASRTKIAAAALRGPSAELAAASNGSYAFFAGGREAPKSDGKMAVDAYNSSLTRTAAARLPNARSLRLGGTRVGSYAVFAGGQPLYGDSMRLAYVTAYDSALTCTAASELTRGRSLVKGVTLGNYALFAGGDSGNIFSGNDGSLSNVDVYDSSLTHTTAADLSNSDSMYLYLSGAVAGSYAIFTNKSTSCDIYNASLTKTTATLLSMKREGVTGASVGEYAVFAGGISPVLSTIVDVCDASLTRISTTGLSVARREPTAATVGDTLLFAGGWDSTIHYGTYNTVDVYTA
;
A
#
# COMPACT_ATOMS: atom_id res chain seq x y z
N MET A 1 -3.66 -5.11 -26.15
CA MET A 1 -5.06 -5.27 -25.67
C MET A 1 -5.35 -6.76 -25.51
N ALA A 2 -5.68 -7.21 -24.30
CA ALA A 2 -6.18 -8.59 -24.13
C ALA A 2 -7.55 -8.66 -24.82
N LYS A 3 -7.68 -9.54 -25.80
CA LYS A 3 -8.96 -9.77 -26.47
C LYS A 3 -9.87 -10.56 -25.55
N ALA A 4 -11.13 -10.14 -25.40
CA ALA A 4 -12.10 -10.89 -24.62
C ALA A 4 -12.31 -12.28 -25.25
N VAL A 5 -12.34 -13.33 -24.42
CA VAL A 5 -12.71 -14.68 -24.85
C VAL A 5 -14.22 -14.81 -24.74
N TYR A 6 -14.85 -15.34 -25.78
CA TYR A 6 -16.28 -15.60 -25.83
C TYR A 6 -16.52 -17.10 -25.85
N VAL A 7 -17.51 -17.53 -25.12
CA VAL A 7 -18.00 -18.93 -25.13
C VAL A 7 -19.38 -18.94 -25.76
N GLY A 8 -19.55 -19.82 -26.72
CA GLY A 8 -20.85 -20.04 -27.33
C GLY A 8 -21.79 -20.81 -26.38
N VAL A 9 -22.95 -20.23 -26.09
CA VAL A 9 -24.01 -20.90 -25.35
C VAL A 9 -25.29 -20.78 -26.18
N GLY A 10 -25.76 -21.87 -26.75
CA GLY A 10 -26.79 -21.85 -27.76
C GLY A 10 -26.33 -21.11 -29.01
N SER A 11 -27.17 -20.17 -29.52
CA SER A 11 -26.83 -19.33 -30.71
C SER A 11 -26.13 -18.01 -30.35
N LYS A 12 -25.76 -17.79 -29.11
CA LYS A 12 -25.18 -16.51 -28.64
C LYS A 12 -23.74 -16.70 -28.14
N ALA A 13 -22.88 -15.70 -28.43
CA ALA A 13 -21.53 -15.61 -27.87
C ALA A 13 -21.57 -14.78 -26.56
N HIS A 14 -21.14 -15.37 -25.47
CA HIS A 14 -21.04 -14.72 -24.15
C HIS A 14 -19.60 -14.44 -23.79
N LYS A 15 -19.29 -13.20 -23.38
CA LYS A 15 -17.95 -12.84 -22.88
C LYS A 15 -17.66 -13.67 -21.62
N MET A 16 -16.53 -14.38 -21.63
CA MET A 16 -16.08 -15.12 -20.46
C MET A 16 -15.59 -14.14 -19.38
N LYS A 17 -16.27 -14.16 -18.22
CA LYS A 17 -15.88 -13.35 -17.07
C LYS A 17 -14.97 -14.10 -16.09
N LYS A 18 -15.20 -15.43 -15.97
CA LYS A 18 -14.43 -16.31 -15.08
C LYS A 18 -14.17 -17.64 -15.78
N ALA A 19 -12.97 -18.14 -15.59
CA ALA A 19 -12.58 -19.48 -16.03
C ALA A 19 -12.07 -20.29 -14.85
N TYR A 20 -12.39 -21.56 -14.80
CA TYR A 20 -11.90 -22.49 -13.78
C TYR A 20 -11.32 -23.74 -14.43
N ILE A 21 -10.28 -24.27 -13.81
CA ILE A 21 -9.67 -25.55 -14.19
C ILE A 21 -9.74 -26.50 -12.99
N GLY A 22 -10.13 -27.76 -13.23
CA GLY A 22 -10.11 -28.80 -12.21
C GLY A 22 -8.68 -29.33 -12.02
N ILE A 23 -8.15 -29.23 -10.82
CA ILE A 23 -6.83 -29.79 -10.45
C ILE A 23 -7.00 -30.52 -9.11
N GLY A 24 -6.74 -31.83 -9.10
CA GLY A 24 -6.83 -32.64 -7.89
C GLY A 24 -8.23 -32.65 -7.27
N GLY A 25 -9.28 -32.71 -8.08
CA GLY A 25 -10.70 -32.70 -7.63
C GLY A 25 -11.22 -31.34 -7.15
N LYS A 26 -10.43 -30.25 -7.27
CA LYS A 26 -10.83 -28.89 -6.89
C LYS A 26 -10.86 -27.97 -8.10
N ALA A 27 -11.92 -27.12 -8.20
CA ALA A 27 -11.98 -26.08 -9.21
C ALA A 27 -11.04 -24.92 -8.78
N ARG A 28 -10.10 -24.56 -9.66
CA ARG A 28 -9.19 -23.43 -9.46
C ARG A 28 -9.47 -22.34 -10.50
N LYS A 29 -9.58 -21.08 -10.06
CA LYS A 29 -9.77 -19.93 -10.95
C LYS A 29 -8.56 -19.80 -11.89
N VAL A 30 -8.83 -19.68 -13.18
CA VAL A 30 -7.80 -19.40 -14.19
C VAL A 30 -7.57 -17.90 -14.21
N LYS A 31 -6.34 -17.47 -13.94
CA LYS A 31 -5.97 -16.05 -13.93
C LYS A 31 -5.64 -15.53 -15.32
N LYS A 32 -4.95 -16.32 -16.12
CA LYS A 32 -4.57 -15.97 -17.50
C LYS A 32 -4.69 -17.19 -18.40
N MET A 33 -5.16 -16.98 -19.62
CA MET A 33 -5.09 -17.98 -20.70
C MET A 33 -4.32 -17.41 -21.87
N TYR A 34 -3.51 -18.23 -22.48
CA TYR A 34 -2.74 -17.89 -23.65
C TYR A 34 -3.10 -18.84 -24.79
N ILE A 35 -3.12 -18.34 -26.02
CA ILE A 35 -3.22 -19.14 -27.24
C ILE A 35 -1.92 -19.00 -28.02
N GLY A 36 -1.45 -20.08 -28.60
CA GLY A 36 -0.35 -20.05 -29.57
C GLY A 36 -0.78 -19.33 -30.84
N ASP A 37 0.10 -18.53 -31.43
CA ASP A 37 -0.11 -17.98 -32.77
C ASP A 37 0.71 -18.76 -33.80
N SER A 38 0.50 -18.46 -35.09
CA SER A 38 1.18 -19.13 -36.19
C SER A 38 2.72 -18.93 -36.20
N SER A 39 3.23 -18.00 -35.37
CA SER A 39 4.68 -17.77 -35.20
C SER A 39 5.25 -18.53 -33.99
N GLY A 40 4.46 -19.38 -33.33
CA GLY A 40 4.85 -20.12 -32.13
C GLY A 40 4.90 -19.28 -30.86
N LYS A 41 4.40 -18.02 -30.86
CA LYS A 41 4.33 -17.16 -29.70
C LYS A 41 3.01 -17.32 -28.95
N ALA A 42 3.09 -17.35 -27.62
CA ALA A 42 1.92 -17.35 -26.77
C ALA A 42 1.31 -15.94 -26.70
N ARG A 43 0.03 -15.81 -27.04
CA ARG A 43 -0.73 -14.56 -26.92
C ARG A 43 -1.74 -14.65 -25.79
N LEU A 44 -1.75 -13.65 -24.91
CA LEU A 44 -2.76 -13.55 -23.84
C LEU A 44 -4.15 -13.40 -24.48
N CYS A 45 -5.06 -14.32 -24.18
CA CYS A 45 -6.45 -14.27 -24.65
C CYS A 45 -7.47 -14.02 -23.53
N TYR A 46 -7.12 -14.33 -22.30
CA TYR A 46 -7.96 -14.11 -21.14
C TYR A 46 -7.12 -13.63 -19.94
N SER A 47 -7.62 -12.62 -19.24
CA SER A 47 -7.15 -12.19 -17.92
C SER A 47 -8.36 -12.04 -17.02
N ALA A 48 -8.28 -12.58 -15.82
CA ALA A 48 -9.32 -12.35 -14.82
C ALA A 48 -9.37 -10.85 -14.50
N GLU A 49 -10.55 -10.26 -14.44
CA GLU A 49 -10.74 -8.85 -14.07
C GLU A 49 -10.72 -8.70 -12.55
N LEU A 50 -10.28 -7.53 -12.04
CA LEU A 50 -10.42 -7.19 -10.63
C LEU A 50 -11.90 -7.01 -10.32
N GLU A 51 -12.41 -7.72 -9.31
CA GLU A 51 -13.82 -7.68 -8.92
C GLU A 51 -13.98 -7.10 -7.51
N TYR A 52 -14.98 -6.23 -7.35
CA TYR A 52 -15.44 -5.84 -6.02
C TYR A 52 -16.16 -7.01 -5.36
N GLY A 53 -15.64 -7.46 -4.23
CA GLY A 53 -16.14 -8.61 -3.50
C GLY A 53 -17.13 -8.26 -2.38
N GLY A 54 -17.57 -7.02 -2.27
CA GLY A 54 -18.37 -6.55 -1.13
C GLY A 54 -17.49 -6.17 0.06
N THR A 55 -18.06 -6.24 1.26
CA THR A 55 -17.36 -5.93 2.52
C THR A 55 -16.98 -7.21 3.27
N ALA A 56 -15.89 -7.14 4.04
CA ALA A 56 -15.53 -8.11 5.07
C ALA A 56 -16.08 -7.66 6.43
N PRO A 57 -16.02 -8.52 7.50
CA PRO A 57 -16.35 -8.10 8.85
C PRO A 57 -15.61 -6.82 9.22
N ALA A 58 -16.34 -5.83 9.77
CA ALA A 58 -15.80 -4.52 10.10
C ALA A 58 -14.66 -4.59 11.14
N LEU A 59 -13.79 -3.60 11.16
CA LEU A 59 -12.86 -3.38 12.27
C LEU A 59 -13.63 -3.22 13.58
N SER A 60 -12.99 -3.52 14.70
CA SER A 60 -13.59 -3.39 16.05
C SER A 60 -14.01 -1.96 16.38
N CYS A 61 -13.33 -0.97 15.80
CA CYS A 61 -13.68 0.45 15.93
C CYS A 61 -13.27 1.21 14.65
N GLY A 62 -13.90 2.37 14.44
CA GLY A 62 -13.50 3.31 13.40
C GLY A 62 -12.15 3.92 13.71
N ARG A 63 -11.24 3.94 12.73
CA ARG A 63 -9.89 4.48 12.90
C ARG A 63 -9.19 4.81 11.59
N VAL A 64 -8.24 5.73 11.68
CA VAL A 64 -7.39 6.20 10.59
C VAL A 64 -5.92 6.12 11.01
N TRP A 65 -5.01 6.27 10.05
CA TRP A 65 -3.55 6.23 10.25
C TRP A 65 -3.06 4.93 10.91
N MET A 66 -3.75 3.85 10.58
CA MET A 66 -3.29 2.48 10.78
C MET A 66 -2.17 2.16 9.81
N ALA A 67 -1.41 1.12 10.12
CA ALA A 67 -0.55 0.49 9.15
C ALA A 67 -1.13 -0.84 8.66
N GLY A 68 -0.92 -1.14 7.37
CA GLY A 68 -1.39 -2.37 6.73
C GLY A 68 -0.25 -3.10 6.04
N THR A 69 -0.15 -4.41 6.24
CA THR A 69 0.80 -5.31 5.56
C THR A 69 0.29 -6.75 5.60
N SER A 70 1.12 -7.71 5.20
CA SER A 70 0.72 -9.13 5.19
C SER A 70 1.82 -10.05 5.70
N VAL A 71 1.40 -11.20 6.25
CA VAL A 71 2.28 -12.33 6.58
C VAL A 71 1.56 -13.64 6.38
N GLY A 72 2.20 -14.60 5.71
CA GLY A 72 1.61 -15.90 5.44
C GLY A 72 0.26 -15.78 4.73
N SER A 73 -0.80 -16.26 5.37
CA SER A 73 -2.17 -16.25 4.84
C SER A 73 -3.03 -15.10 5.35
N TYR A 74 -2.43 -14.02 5.85
CA TYR A 74 -3.16 -12.91 6.48
C TYR A 74 -2.76 -11.55 5.95
N ALA A 75 -3.76 -10.72 5.64
CA ALA A 75 -3.67 -9.27 5.59
C ALA A 75 -3.89 -8.72 7.01
N MET A 76 -3.05 -7.81 7.47
CA MET A 76 -3.05 -7.30 8.84
C MET A 76 -3.21 -5.79 8.87
N PHE A 77 -3.98 -5.30 9.83
CA PHE A 77 -4.19 -3.88 10.12
C PHE A 77 -3.89 -3.63 11.58
N ALA A 78 -2.96 -2.73 11.86
CA ALA A 78 -2.48 -2.48 13.22
C ALA A 78 -2.55 -1.01 13.61
N GLY A 79 -2.89 -0.75 14.87
CA GLY A 79 -2.88 0.57 15.46
C GLY A 79 -3.92 1.50 14.87
N GLY A 80 -3.53 2.75 14.65
CA GLY A 80 -4.41 3.83 14.21
C GLY A 80 -4.97 4.64 15.37
N GLN A 81 -5.78 5.63 15.03
CA GLN A 81 -6.45 6.47 16.01
C GLN A 81 -7.86 6.86 15.57
N ASN A 82 -8.65 7.27 16.52
CA ASN A 82 -9.83 8.11 16.34
C ASN A 82 -9.55 9.50 16.93
N ASP A 83 -10.61 10.25 17.21
CA ASP A 83 -10.57 11.59 17.75
C ASP A 83 -9.76 11.75 19.05
N SER A 84 -9.92 10.80 19.95
CA SER A 84 -9.46 10.92 21.33
C SER A 84 -8.32 9.95 21.69
N SER A 85 -8.11 8.88 20.92
CA SER A 85 -7.25 7.78 21.34
C SER A 85 -6.48 7.16 20.19
N CYS A 86 -5.26 6.74 20.47
CA CYS A 86 -4.52 5.79 19.64
C CYS A 86 -4.81 4.37 20.11
N PHE A 87 -4.69 3.39 19.20
CA PHE A 87 -5.02 1.99 19.45
C PHE A 87 -3.80 1.10 19.35
N ASP A 88 -3.80 0.02 20.10
CA ASP A 88 -2.84 -1.10 20.01
C ASP A 88 -3.42 -2.32 19.30
N THR A 89 -4.69 -2.27 18.91
CA THR A 89 -5.42 -3.38 18.28
C THR A 89 -4.79 -3.78 16.96
N VAL A 90 -4.66 -5.10 16.76
CA VAL A 90 -4.23 -5.71 15.51
C VAL A 90 -5.29 -6.70 15.04
N GLU A 91 -5.77 -6.50 13.82
CA GLU A 91 -6.80 -7.35 13.20
C GLU A 91 -6.25 -7.94 11.90
N ALA A 92 -6.45 -9.24 11.74
CA ALA A 92 -6.00 -9.99 10.59
C ALA A 92 -7.20 -10.54 9.81
N TYR A 93 -7.06 -10.60 8.49
CA TYR A 93 -8.07 -11.16 7.58
C TYR A 93 -7.41 -12.19 6.68
N ASN A 94 -7.99 -13.36 6.57
CA ASN A 94 -7.54 -14.36 5.60
C ASN A 94 -8.18 -14.13 4.21
N ALA A 95 -7.75 -14.89 3.21
CA ALA A 95 -8.29 -14.81 1.85
C ALA A 95 -9.79 -15.16 1.76
N SER A 96 -10.34 -15.89 2.74
CA SER A 96 -11.78 -16.15 2.85
C SER A 96 -12.53 -15.04 3.57
N ARG A 97 -11.87 -13.91 3.86
CA ARG A 97 -12.42 -12.72 4.54
C ARG A 97 -12.82 -12.96 5.99
N THR A 98 -12.34 -14.03 6.61
CA THR A 98 -12.56 -14.27 8.03
C THR A 98 -11.65 -13.33 8.83
N LYS A 99 -12.25 -12.58 9.76
CA LYS A 99 -11.51 -11.73 10.69
C LYS A 99 -11.01 -12.55 11.88
N ILE A 100 -9.75 -12.36 12.22
CA ILE A 100 -9.05 -13.04 13.31
C ILE A 100 -8.35 -11.98 14.15
N ALA A 101 -8.51 -12.05 15.46
CA ALA A 101 -7.76 -11.20 16.37
C ALA A 101 -6.30 -11.69 16.44
N ALA A 102 -5.34 -10.78 16.31
CA ALA A 102 -3.94 -11.03 16.59
C ALA A 102 -3.56 -10.42 17.95
N ALA A 103 -2.40 -10.79 18.48
CA ALA A 103 -1.88 -10.16 19.68
C ALA A 103 -1.77 -8.63 19.45
N ALA A 104 -2.14 -7.82 20.44
CA ALA A 104 -2.04 -6.37 20.35
C ALA A 104 -0.58 -5.90 20.18
N LEU A 105 -0.34 -4.72 19.64
CA LEU A 105 0.95 -4.03 19.69
C LEU A 105 1.40 -3.85 21.15
N ARG A 106 2.70 -3.63 21.39
CA ARG A 106 3.23 -3.37 22.75
C ARG A 106 2.63 -2.14 23.43
N GLY A 107 1.93 -1.33 22.69
CA GLY A 107 1.20 -0.16 23.16
C GLY A 107 0.55 0.57 22.01
N PRO A 108 -0.39 1.50 22.29
CA PRO A 108 -1.09 2.25 21.27
C PRO A 108 -0.15 2.90 20.26
N SER A 109 -0.50 2.89 18.99
CA SER A 109 0.35 3.50 17.96
C SER A 109 -0.48 3.96 16.77
N ALA A 110 -0.39 5.24 16.42
CA ALA A 110 -0.90 5.82 15.18
C ALA A 110 0.23 6.40 14.34
N GLU A 111 0.01 6.60 13.05
CA GLU A 111 1.04 7.08 12.10
C GLU A 111 2.30 6.18 12.08
N LEU A 112 2.12 4.90 12.35
CA LEU A 112 3.14 3.87 12.26
C LEU A 112 3.30 3.41 10.81
N ALA A 113 4.46 2.83 10.50
CA ALA A 113 4.71 2.20 9.21
C ALA A 113 4.58 0.67 9.30
N ALA A 114 4.29 0.04 8.17
CA ALA A 114 4.32 -1.41 8.05
C ALA A 114 5.10 -1.88 6.83
N ALA A 115 5.77 -3.02 6.97
CA ALA A 115 6.44 -3.73 5.89
C ALA A 115 6.45 -5.23 6.20
N SER A 116 6.65 -6.05 5.17
CA SER A 116 6.80 -7.50 5.34
C SER A 116 8.10 -7.95 4.68
N ASN A 117 8.81 -8.88 5.31
CA ASN A 117 9.93 -9.59 4.66
C ASN A 117 9.52 -10.97 4.11
N GLY A 118 8.23 -11.30 4.20
CA GLY A 118 7.66 -12.59 3.82
C GLY A 118 7.53 -13.57 5.00
N SER A 119 8.49 -13.58 5.93
CA SER A 119 8.43 -14.40 7.17
C SER A 119 7.68 -13.69 8.28
N TYR A 120 7.78 -12.37 8.34
CA TYR A 120 7.15 -11.52 9.34
C TYR A 120 6.48 -10.29 8.72
N ALA A 121 5.38 -9.87 9.31
CA ALA A 121 4.81 -8.53 9.20
C ALA A 121 5.40 -7.65 10.30
N PHE A 122 6.00 -6.53 9.95
CA PHE A 122 6.59 -5.58 10.89
C PHE A 122 5.75 -4.32 10.97
N PHE A 123 5.57 -3.82 12.19
CA PHE A 123 4.94 -2.54 12.49
C PHE A 123 5.92 -1.69 13.30
N ALA A 124 6.31 -0.53 12.76
CA ALA A 124 7.41 0.26 13.27
C ALA A 124 7.03 1.70 13.57
N GLY A 125 7.50 2.24 14.68
CA GLY A 125 7.35 3.62 15.06
C GLY A 125 5.92 4.01 15.44
N GLY A 126 5.49 5.18 14.96
CA GLY A 126 4.20 5.78 15.30
C GLY A 126 4.23 6.57 16.60
N ARG A 127 3.06 6.95 17.14
CA ARG A 127 2.89 7.73 18.39
C ARG A 127 1.79 7.14 19.26
N GLU A 128 1.93 7.31 20.59
CA GLU A 128 1.04 6.68 21.58
C GLU A 128 -0.26 7.46 21.83
N ALA A 129 -0.23 8.76 21.63
CA ALA A 129 -1.37 9.65 21.83
C ALA A 129 -1.39 10.73 20.74
N PRO A 130 -2.51 11.39 20.49
CA PRO A 130 -2.59 12.54 19.61
C PRO A 130 -1.53 13.59 19.98
N LYS A 131 -0.75 14.03 18.99
CA LYS A 131 0.33 15.02 19.14
C LYS A 131 1.50 14.62 20.06
N SER A 132 1.63 13.34 20.44
CA SER A 132 2.81 12.87 21.18
C SER A 132 3.99 12.59 20.20
N ASP A 133 5.17 12.45 20.80
CA ASP A 133 6.39 12.13 20.07
C ASP A 133 6.37 10.71 19.47
N GLY A 134 7.26 10.49 18.51
CA GLY A 134 7.43 9.20 17.87
C GLY A 134 7.96 8.12 18.81
N LYS A 135 7.81 6.88 18.39
CA LYS A 135 8.26 5.66 19.10
C LYS A 135 9.44 5.03 18.36
N MET A 136 10.21 4.23 19.11
CA MET A 136 11.26 3.36 18.54
C MET A 136 10.82 1.90 18.44
N ALA A 137 9.60 1.58 18.86
CA ALA A 137 9.11 0.22 18.93
C ALA A 137 8.93 -0.40 17.54
N VAL A 138 9.31 -1.66 17.40
CA VAL A 138 9.06 -2.47 16.22
C VAL A 138 8.49 -3.81 16.68
N ASP A 139 7.25 -4.08 16.30
CA ASP A 139 6.55 -5.33 16.57
C ASP A 139 6.52 -6.19 15.31
N ALA A 140 6.92 -7.45 15.41
CA ALA A 140 6.95 -8.43 14.34
C ALA A 140 5.92 -9.53 14.59
N TYR A 141 5.16 -9.91 13.58
CA TYR A 141 4.16 -10.98 13.63
C TYR A 141 4.51 -12.05 12.62
N ASN A 142 4.59 -13.29 13.06
CA ASN A 142 4.77 -14.44 12.18
C ASN A 142 3.44 -14.91 11.55
N SER A 143 3.50 -15.95 10.72
CA SER A 143 2.32 -16.52 10.04
C SER A 143 1.30 -17.20 11.01
N SER A 144 1.65 -17.38 12.27
CA SER A 144 0.72 -17.84 13.35
C SER A 144 0.12 -16.65 14.10
N LEU A 145 0.34 -15.42 13.65
CA LEU A 145 -0.10 -14.16 14.28
C LEU A 145 0.48 -13.96 15.70
N THR A 146 1.58 -14.64 16.01
CA THR A 146 2.31 -14.46 17.26
C THR A 146 3.19 -13.23 17.15
N ARG A 147 3.06 -12.31 18.13
CA ARG A 147 3.87 -11.09 18.21
C ARG A 147 5.20 -11.37 18.90
N THR A 148 6.28 -10.89 18.30
CA THR A 148 7.62 -10.83 18.87
C THR A 148 8.14 -9.40 18.78
N ALA A 149 8.84 -8.95 19.82
CA ALA A 149 9.53 -7.67 19.76
C ALA A 149 10.77 -7.81 18.85
N ALA A 150 10.83 -7.05 17.75
CA ALA A 150 12.05 -6.93 16.97
C ALA A 150 13.00 -5.90 17.58
N ALA A 151 14.23 -5.82 17.07
CA ALA A 151 15.15 -4.76 17.42
C ALA A 151 14.48 -3.39 17.22
N ARG A 152 14.75 -2.44 18.13
CA ARG A 152 14.17 -1.09 18.04
C ARG A 152 14.76 -0.33 16.85
N LEU A 153 14.04 0.66 16.35
CA LEU A 153 14.61 1.65 15.42
C LEU A 153 15.87 2.26 16.06
N PRO A 154 17.03 2.23 15.35
CA PRO A 154 18.32 2.43 16.05
C PRO A 154 18.61 3.87 16.44
N ASN A 155 18.14 4.84 15.68
CA ASN A 155 18.71 6.18 15.75
C ASN A 155 17.77 7.26 16.28
N ALA A 156 16.46 7.09 16.17
CA ALA A 156 15.50 8.07 16.68
C ALA A 156 14.09 7.47 16.84
N ARG A 157 13.31 8.07 17.70
CA ARG A 157 11.87 7.92 17.71
C ARG A 157 11.33 8.38 16.37
N SER A 158 10.40 7.65 15.78
CA SER A 158 9.92 7.97 14.43
C SER A 158 8.43 7.76 14.30
N LEU A 159 7.76 8.75 13.72
CA LEU A 159 6.41 8.66 13.18
C LEU A 159 6.43 9.02 11.70
N ARG A 160 5.43 8.60 10.93
CA ARG A 160 5.29 8.91 9.50
C ARG A 160 6.46 8.39 8.64
N LEU A 161 6.98 7.23 8.99
CA LEU A 161 7.98 6.50 8.18
C LEU A 161 7.34 5.97 6.89
N GLY A 162 8.15 5.79 5.85
CA GLY A 162 7.82 4.88 4.75
C GLY A 162 8.20 3.45 5.11
N GLY A 163 7.41 2.48 4.65
CA GLY A 163 7.73 1.06 4.80
C GLY A 163 7.48 0.31 3.50
N THR A 164 8.39 -0.60 3.12
CA THR A 164 8.24 -1.50 1.98
C THR A 164 9.17 -2.70 2.10
N ARG A 165 9.20 -3.57 1.09
CA ARG A 165 10.04 -4.77 1.03
C ARG A 165 11.12 -4.64 -0.03
N VAL A 166 12.30 -5.22 0.23
CA VAL A 166 13.26 -5.56 -0.83
C VAL A 166 13.95 -6.89 -0.50
N GLY A 167 13.95 -7.80 -1.45
CA GLY A 167 14.50 -9.15 -1.21
C GLY A 167 13.87 -9.82 0.03
N SER A 168 14.73 -10.17 1.00
CA SER A 168 14.34 -10.76 2.29
C SER A 168 14.21 -9.75 3.43
N TYR A 169 14.23 -8.44 3.12
CA TYR A 169 14.16 -7.39 4.12
C TYR A 169 12.82 -6.65 4.11
N ALA A 170 12.31 -6.34 5.32
CA ALA A 170 11.36 -5.27 5.54
C ALA A 170 12.15 -3.99 5.79
N VAL A 171 11.93 -2.95 4.97
CA VAL A 171 12.73 -1.72 4.99
C VAL A 171 11.86 -0.55 5.41
N PHE A 172 12.37 0.27 6.34
CA PHE A 172 11.73 1.49 6.82
C PHE A 172 12.65 2.68 6.59
N ALA A 173 12.09 3.80 6.14
CA ALA A 173 12.86 4.97 5.76
C ALA A 173 12.23 6.28 6.20
N GLY A 174 13.05 7.26 6.54
CA GLY A 174 12.64 8.62 6.87
C GLY A 174 11.94 8.76 8.22
N GLY A 175 10.93 9.61 8.26
CA GLY A 175 10.14 9.90 9.46
C GLY A 175 10.52 11.22 10.14
N GLN A 176 9.86 11.49 11.26
CA GLN A 176 10.15 12.64 12.13
C GLN A 176 10.15 12.21 13.60
N PRO A 177 11.03 12.75 14.44
CA PRO A 177 11.18 12.31 15.82
C PRO A 177 10.08 12.88 16.74
N LEU A 178 9.71 14.13 16.55
CA LEU A 178 8.78 14.87 17.39
C LEU A 178 7.58 15.35 16.58
N TYR A 179 6.42 15.39 17.20
CA TYR A 179 5.23 15.97 16.59
C TYR A 179 5.37 17.51 16.52
N GLY A 180 5.17 18.07 15.31
CA GLY A 180 5.28 19.53 15.10
C GLY A 180 6.70 20.05 14.91
N ASP A 181 7.73 19.20 14.99
CA ASP A 181 9.11 19.59 14.70
C ASP A 181 9.36 19.73 13.20
N SER A 182 10.28 20.61 12.82
CA SER A 182 10.79 20.75 11.47
C SER A 182 11.84 19.68 11.12
N MET A 183 12.42 19.01 12.12
CA MET A 183 13.44 17.98 11.91
C MET A 183 12.84 16.77 11.18
N ARG A 184 13.53 16.31 10.14
CA ARG A 184 13.19 15.11 9.37
C ARG A 184 14.39 14.18 9.34
N LEU A 185 14.07 12.87 9.34
CA LEU A 185 15.09 11.83 9.40
C LEU A 185 15.39 11.30 8.00
N ALA A 186 16.67 11.01 7.75
CA ALA A 186 17.14 10.35 6.54
C ALA A 186 17.41 8.85 6.76
N TYR A 187 17.28 8.35 7.98
CA TYR A 187 17.63 6.98 8.34
C TYR A 187 16.85 5.94 7.56
N VAL A 188 17.56 4.88 7.16
CA VAL A 188 16.97 3.70 6.52
C VAL A 188 17.41 2.46 7.30
N THR A 189 16.43 1.64 7.66
CA THR A 189 16.64 0.44 8.47
C THR A 189 15.96 -0.75 7.82
N ALA A 190 16.64 -1.89 7.81
CA ALA A 190 16.18 -3.13 7.23
C ALA A 190 16.10 -4.23 8.30
N TYR A 191 15.01 -4.97 8.31
CA TYR A 191 14.78 -6.09 9.23
C TYR A 191 14.73 -7.40 8.47
N ASP A 192 15.54 -8.35 8.86
CA ASP A 192 15.59 -9.70 8.32
C ASP A 192 14.65 -10.68 9.05
N SER A 193 14.73 -11.97 8.70
CA SER A 193 13.94 -13.02 9.33
C SER A 193 14.46 -13.44 10.73
N ALA A 194 15.65 -13.00 11.12
CA ALA A 194 16.18 -13.17 12.49
C ALA A 194 15.73 -12.01 13.40
N LEU A 195 14.92 -11.08 12.90
CA LEU A 195 14.45 -9.87 13.59
C LEU A 195 15.58 -8.91 13.98
N THR A 196 16.74 -9.04 13.33
CA THR A 196 17.86 -8.11 13.46
C THR A 196 17.60 -6.87 12.62
N CYS A 197 18.17 -5.75 13.08
CA CYS A 197 18.10 -4.46 12.40
C CYS A 197 19.46 -4.11 11.81
N THR A 198 19.50 -3.88 10.50
CA THR A 198 20.66 -3.41 9.78
C THR A 198 20.40 -1.99 9.28
N ALA A 199 21.34 -1.07 9.53
CA ALA A 199 21.30 0.26 8.93
C ALA A 199 21.73 0.16 7.46
N ALA A 200 20.95 0.77 6.56
CA ALA A 200 21.32 0.99 5.17
C ALA A 200 21.83 2.43 4.99
N SER A 201 22.37 2.75 3.79
CA SER A 201 22.69 4.13 3.43
C SER A 201 21.46 5.02 3.60
N GLU A 202 21.66 6.24 4.07
CA GLU A 202 20.57 7.18 4.31
C GLU A 202 19.88 7.62 3.00
N LEU A 203 18.64 8.10 3.11
CA LEU A 203 17.97 8.82 2.03
C LEU A 203 18.79 10.05 1.62
N THR A 204 18.68 10.45 0.37
CA THR A 204 19.35 11.68 -0.14
C THR A 204 19.02 12.93 0.69
N ARG A 205 17.83 12.96 1.31
CA ARG A 205 17.37 14.03 2.22
C ARG A 205 16.46 13.47 3.30
N GLY A 206 16.58 14.03 4.51
CA GLY A 206 15.66 13.74 5.60
C GLY A 206 14.24 14.16 5.25
N ARG A 207 13.26 13.24 5.40
CA ARG A 207 11.85 13.49 5.09
C ARG A 207 10.89 12.54 5.81
N SER A 208 9.72 13.02 6.13
CA SER A 208 8.59 12.22 6.63
C SER A 208 7.55 11.99 5.52
N LEU A 209 6.54 11.15 5.77
CA LEU A 209 5.48 10.82 4.82
C LEU A 209 5.99 10.22 3.50
N VAL A 210 7.14 9.60 3.53
CA VAL A 210 7.75 8.91 2.40
C VAL A 210 6.88 7.74 1.97
N LYS A 211 6.62 7.59 0.68
CA LYS A 211 5.88 6.45 0.16
C LYS A 211 6.83 5.34 -0.30
N GLY A 212 6.77 4.21 0.40
CA GLY A 212 7.51 3.00 0.01
C GLY A 212 6.72 2.12 -0.97
N VAL A 213 7.38 1.63 -2.02
CA VAL A 213 6.83 0.69 -3.03
C VAL A 213 7.90 -0.33 -3.40
N THR A 214 7.54 -1.61 -3.48
CA THR A 214 8.42 -2.67 -3.98
C THR A 214 8.22 -2.85 -5.48
N LEU A 215 9.26 -2.67 -6.29
CA LEU A 215 9.27 -2.92 -7.72
C LEU A 215 10.31 -3.99 -8.06
N GLY A 216 9.88 -5.22 -8.29
CA GLY A 216 10.80 -6.33 -8.54
C GLY A 216 11.81 -6.49 -7.42
N ASN A 217 13.09 -6.29 -7.72
CA ASN A 217 14.20 -6.39 -6.76
C ASN A 217 14.55 -5.06 -6.07
N TYR A 218 13.72 -4.04 -6.21
CA TYR A 218 13.95 -2.71 -5.67
C TYR A 218 12.90 -2.29 -4.66
N ALA A 219 13.33 -1.61 -3.60
CA ALA A 219 12.49 -0.76 -2.76
C ALA A 219 12.64 0.69 -3.23
N LEU A 220 11.57 1.33 -3.65
CA LEU A 220 11.51 2.73 -4.01
C LEU A 220 10.90 3.51 -2.86
N PHE A 221 11.57 4.58 -2.43
CA PHE A 221 11.07 5.52 -1.44
C PHE A 221 10.92 6.89 -2.12
N ALA A 222 9.69 7.30 -2.35
CA ALA A 222 9.37 8.45 -3.16
C ALA A 222 8.72 9.57 -2.35
N GLY A 223 9.01 10.82 -2.71
CA GLY A 223 8.39 12.03 -2.19
C GLY A 223 8.59 12.23 -0.70
N GLY A 224 7.61 12.83 -0.07
CA GLY A 224 7.60 13.15 1.35
C GLY A 224 7.76 14.64 1.64
N ASP A 225 7.90 14.97 2.92
CA ASP A 225 8.00 16.33 3.44
C ASP A 225 9.33 16.52 4.18
N SER A 226 10.06 17.58 3.84
CA SER A 226 11.39 17.91 4.41
C SER A 226 11.34 18.86 5.61
N GLY A 227 10.20 19.34 6.02
CA GLY A 227 10.06 20.26 7.16
C GLY A 227 8.88 21.19 7.03
N ASN A 228 8.68 21.94 7.95
CA ASN A 228 7.81 23.05 8.30
C ASN A 228 6.60 23.36 7.39
N ILE A 229 5.68 22.39 7.28
CA ILE A 229 4.37 22.61 6.65
C ILE A 229 3.56 23.72 7.34
N PHE A 230 3.97 24.16 8.52
CA PHE A 230 3.32 25.22 9.30
C PHE A 230 3.88 26.62 9.02
N SER A 231 4.98 26.75 8.27
CA SER A 231 5.64 28.06 8.00
C SER A 231 5.41 28.60 6.57
N GLY A 232 4.48 28.03 5.83
CA GLY A 232 4.15 28.48 4.47
C GLY A 232 5.12 28.04 3.38
N ASN A 233 6.22 27.35 3.73
CA ASN A 233 7.06 26.61 2.79
C ASN A 233 6.53 25.19 2.70
N ASP A 234 6.17 24.77 1.50
CA ASP A 234 5.51 23.47 1.29
C ASP A 234 6.40 22.25 1.56
N GLY A 235 7.69 22.41 1.83
CA GLY A 235 8.62 21.35 2.22
C GLY A 235 8.61 20.07 1.38
N SER A 236 7.79 20.01 0.34
CA SER A 236 7.56 18.84 -0.49
C SER A 236 8.81 18.46 -1.28
N LEU A 237 9.11 17.16 -1.34
CA LEU A 237 10.26 16.63 -2.04
C LEU A 237 9.83 15.71 -3.18
N SER A 238 10.51 15.83 -4.32
CA SER A 238 10.30 14.99 -5.51
C SER A 238 11.20 13.77 -5.56
N ASN A 239 12.19 13.67 -4.69
CA ASN A 239 13.24 12.65 -4.72
C ASN A 239 12.68 11.23 -4.67
N VAL A 240 13.32 10.33 -5.41
CA VAL A 240 13.06 8.89 -5.39
C VAL A 240 14.37 8.17 -5.09
N ASP A 241 14.49 7.69 -3.85
CA ASP A 241 15.60 6.84 -3.40
C ASP A 241 15.27 5.38 -3.66
N VAL A 242 16.24 4.60 -4.08
CA VAL A 242 16.10 3.21 -4.48
C VAL A 242 17.12 2.35 -3.75
N TYR A 243 16.66 1.23 -3.21
CA TYR A 243 17.51 0.22 -2.57
C TYR A 243 17.31 -1.12 -3.25
N ASP A 244 18.39 -1.80 -3.56
CA ASP A 244 18.37 -3.16 -4.06
C ASP A 244 18.34 -4.21 -2.92
N SER A 245 18.31 -5.50 -3.26
CA SER A 245 18.29 -6.59 -2.28
C SER A 245 19.57 -6.72 -1.45
N SER A 246 20.64 -6.03 -1.82
CA SER A 246 21.89 -5.91 -1.05
C SER A 246 21.90 -4.65 -0.19
N LEU A 247 20.79 -3.90 -0.15
CA LEU A 247 20.65 -2.60 0.50
C LEU A 247 21.57 -1.51 -0.09
N THR A 248 22.03 -1.70 -1.33
CA THR A 248 22.79 -0.68 -2.06
C THR A 248 21.84 0.46 -2.45
N HIS A 249 22.21 1.68 -2.13
CA HIS A 249 21.44 2.89 -2.40
C HIS A 249 21.79 3.48 -3.77
N THR A 250 20.77 3.83 -4.52
CA THR A 250 20.83 4.64 -5.74
C THR A 250 19.63 5.58 -5.80
N THR A 251 19.53 6.39 -6.84
CA THR A 251 18.36 7.27 -7.06
C THR A 251 17.74 6.99 -8.42
N ALA A 252 16.44 7.18 -8.54
CA ALA A 252 15.73 7.25 -9.82
C ALA A 252 15.40 8.70 -10.15
N ALA A 253 14.89 8.94 -11.37
CA ALA A 253 14.43 10.27 -11.76
C ALA A 253 13.35 10.79 -10.80
N ASP A 254 13.42 12.06 -10.46
CA ASP A 254 12.48 12.72 -9.53
C ASP A 254 11.03 12.66 -10.02
N LEU A 255 10.08 12.73 -9.09
CA LEU A 255 8.65 12.86 -9.40
C LEU A 255 8.39 14.15 -10.19
N SER A 256 7.44 14.10 -11.15
CA SER A 256 7.19 15.18 -12.11
C SER A 256 6.43 16.38 -11.53
N ASN A 257 5.68 16.19 -10.45
CA ASN A 257 4.78 17.21 -9.94
C ASN A 257 5.40 17.95 -8.76
N SER A 258 5.66 19.24 -8.94
CA SER A 258 6.10 20.18 -7.92
C SER A 258 4.97 20.89 -7.19
N ASP A 259 3.71 20.58 -7.51
CA ASP A 259 2.57 21.21 -6.84
C ASP A 259 2.50 20.76 -5.38
N SER A 260 2.66 21.73 -4.53
CA SER A 260 2.67 21.70 -3.07
C SER A 260 1.87 20.54 -2.44
N MET A 261 2.55 19.83 -1.55
CA MET A 261 2.08 18.82 -0.63
C MET A 261 2.13 17.36 -1.10
N TYR A 262 3.34 16.78 -1.24
CA TYR A 262 3.53 15.31 -1.27
C TYR A 262 3.06 14.59 0.02
N LEU A 263 2.33 15.28 0.90
CA LEU A 263 1.66 14.74 2.07
C LEU A 263 0.68 13.60 1.72
N TYR A 264 0.16 13.60 0.48
CA TYR A 264 -0.84 12.63 0.03
C TYR A 264 -0.32 11.75 -1.11
N LEU A 265 1.01 11.61 -1.23
CA LEU A 265 1.61 10.73 -2.22
C LEU A 265 1.11 9.30 -2.00
N SER A 266 0.61 8.69 -3.03
CA SER A 266 0.17 7.31 -3.05
C SER A 266 0.95 6.51 -4.06
N GLY A 267 1.18 5.23 -3.79
CA GLY A 267 1.94 4.37 -4.69
C GLY A 267 1.42 2.95 -4.70
N ALA A 268 1.52 2.30 -5.86
CA ALA A 268 1.14 0.91 -6.09
C ALA A 268 1.93 0.33 -7.25
N VAL A 269 1.86 -0.99 -7.44
CA VAL A 269 2.51 -1.70 -8.56
C VAL A 269 1.46 -2.36 -9.43
N ALA A 270 1.60 -2.18 -10.76
CA ALA A 270 0.88 -2.93 -11.78
C ALA A 270 1.89 -3.71 -12.62
N GLY A 271 1.88 -5.03 -12.52
CA GLY A 271 2.87 -5.87 -13.20
C GLY A 271 4.31 -5.48 -12.89
N SER A 272 5.04 -4.96 -13.88
CA SER A 272 6.44 -4.51 -13.75
C SER A 272 6.59 -2.99 -13.61
N TYR A 273 5.55 -2.28 -13.20
CA TYR A 273 5.55 -0.82 -13.10
C TYR A 273 5.19 -0.36 -11.69
N ALA A 274 6.04 0.45 -11.06
CA ALA A 274 5.69 1.23 -9.89
C ALA A 274 5.01 2.54 -10.32
N ILE A 275 3.87 2.84 -9.75
CA ILE A 275 3.01 3.97 -10.11
C ILE A 275 2.83 4.85 -8.89
N PHE A 276 3.17 6.13 -9.00
CA PHE A 276 2.98 7.12 -7.95
C PHE A 276 2.02 8.21 -8.43
N THR A 277 1.13 8.64 -7.54
CA THR A 277 0.18 9.74 -7.79
C THR A 277 0.10 10.67 -6.60
N ASN A 278 -0.02 11.97 -6.89
CA ASN A 278 -0.17 13.01 -5.88
C ASN A 278 -1.17 14.07 -6.40
N LYS A 279 -2.37 14.12 -5.83
CA LYS A 279 -3.43 15.11 -6.17
C LYS A 279 -3.64 15.32 -7.68
N SER A 280 -3.22 14.41 -8.55
CA SER A 280 -3.24 14.54 -9.99
C SER A 280 -3.90 13.33 -10.65
N THR A 281 -4.42 13.52 -11.85
CA THR A 281 -4.82 12.41 -12.73
C THR A 281 -3.62 11.81 -13.44
N SER A 282 -2.53 12.58 -13.62
CA SER A 282 -1.26 12.09 -14.15
C SER A 282 -0.46 11.41 -13.05
N CYS A 283 0.11 10.26 -13.38
CA CYS A 283 0.92 9.44 -12.49
C CYS A 283 2.35 9.35 -13.02
N ASP A 284 3.33 9.34 -12.11
CA ASP A 284 4.70 8.97 -12.42
C ASP A 284 4.86 7.46 -12.38
N ILE A 285 5.47 6.89 -13.40
CA ILE A 285 5.55 5.45 -13.63
C ILE A 285 7.02 5.07 -13.82
N TYR A 286 7.51 4.14 -13.01
CA TYR A 286 8.87 3.60 -13.11
C TYR A 286 8.80 2.14 -13.54
N ASN A 287 9.55 1.78 -14.58
CA ASN A 287 9.70 0.39 -15.01
C ASN A 287 10.81 -0.33 -14.23
N ALA A 288 11.02 -1.63 -14.51
CA ALA A 288 12.05 -2.43 -13.86
C ALA A 288 13.51 -1.94 -14.09
N SER A 289 13.74 -1.10 -15.10
CA SER A 289 15.03 -0.43 -15.34
C SER A 289 15.09 0.96 -14.69
N LEU A 290 14.13 1.30 -13.81
CA LEU A 290 14.00 2.59 -13.14
C LEU A 290 13.83 3.79 -14.09
N THR A 291 13.47 3.52 -15.36
CA THR A 291 13.15 4.57 -16.33
C THR A 291 11.75 5.11 -16.01
N LYS A 292 11.65 6.45 -15.93
CA LYS A 292 10.40 7.14 -15.63
C LYS A 292 9.65 7.54 -16.88
N THR A 293 8.34 7.36 -16.84
CA THR A 293 7.34 7.90 -17.78
C THR A 293 6.16 8.47 -17.01
N THR A 294 5.24 9.13 -17.70
CA THR A 294 3.98 9.64 -17.11
C THR A 294 2.78 9.20 -17.92
N ALA A 295 1.67 8.95 -17.26
CA ALA A 295 0.39 8.69 -17.92
C ALA A 295 -0.80 9.12 -17.05
N THR A 296 -1.94 9.42 -17.68
CA THR A 296 -3.20 9.72 -16.98
C THR A 296 -3.90 8.42 -16.61
N LEU A 297 -3.74 7.99 -15.36
CA LEU A 297 -4.27 6.73 -14.85
C LEU A 297 -5.43 6.89 -13.86
N LEU A 298 -5.60 8.06 -13.23
CA LEU A 298 -6.73 8.34 -12.36
C LEU A 298 -7.85 9.06 -13.12
N SER A 299 -9.10 8.74 -12.77
CA SER A 299 -10.30 9.34 -13.38
C SER A 299 -10.49 10.81 -13.01
N MET A 300 -10.05 11.19 -11.80
CA MET A 300 -10.11 12.58 -11.32
C MET A 300 -9.03 12.85 -10.27
N LYS A 301 -8.71 14.13 -10.09
CA LYS A 301 -7.83 14.59 -9.00
C LYS A 301 -8.48 14.33 -7.65
N ARG A 302 -7.74 13.73 -6.71
CA ARG A 302 -8.21 13.49 -5.35
C ARG A 302 -7.03 13.52 -4.37
N GLU A 303 -7.26 14.06 -3.18
CA GLU A 303 -6.33 14.00 -2.05
C GLU A 303 -6.64 12.82 -1.14
N GLY A 304 -5.64 12.27 -0.48
CA GLY A 304 -5.83 11.17 0.47
C GLY A 304 -6.31 9.88 -0.17
N VAL A 305 -5.92 9.65 -1.43
CA VAL A 305 -6.12 8.38 -2.14
C VAL A 305 -5.16 7.34 -1.57
N THR A 306 -5.61 6.12 -1.38
CA THR A 306 -4.75 5.00 -0.98
C THR A 306 -4.48 4.08 -2.14
N GLY A 307 -3.20 3.92 -2.49
CA GLY A 307 -2.73 2.97 -3.49
C GLY A 307 -2.31 1.63 -2.86
N ALA A 308 -2.65 0.56 -3.54
CA ALA A 308 -2.29 -0.80 -3.17
C ALA A 308 -2.19 -1.69 -4.42
N SER A 309 -1.50 -2.83 -4.26
CA SER A 309 -1.29 -3.78 -5.35
C SER A 309 -1.97 -5.11 -5.04
N VAL A 310 -2.59 -5.73 -6.04
CA VAL A 310 -3.12 -7.09 -5.96
C VAL A 310 -2.99 -7.78 -7.31
N GLY A 311 -2.33 -8.94 -7.33
CA GLY A 311 -2.04 -9.61 -8.60
C GLY A 311 -1.22 -8.71 -9.54
N GLU A 312 -1.74 -8.44 -10.72
CA GLU A 312 -1.12 -7.58 -11.74
C GLU A 312 -1.68 -6.15 -11.74
N TYR A 313 -2.46 -5.78 -10.72
CA TYR A 313 -3.19 -4.51 -10.67
C TYR A 313 -2.64 -3.56 -9.63
N ALA A 314 -2.51 -2.28 -10.02
CA ALA A 314 -2.45 -1.15 -9.10
C ALA A 314 -3.87 -0.62 -8.89
N VAL A 315 -4.25 -0.40 -7.63
CA VAL A 315 -5.59 0.03 -7.23
C VAL A 315 -5.47 1.28 -6.38
N PHE A 316 -6.21 2.34 -6.73
CA PHE A 316 -6.19 3.63 -6.05
C PHE A 316 -7.62 3.97 -5.59
N ALA A 317 -7.84 3.97 -4.28
CA ALA A 317 -9.18 4.01 -3.69
C ALA A 317 -9.42 5.23 -2.80
N GLY A 318 -10.65 5.75 -2.84
CA GLY A 318 -11.14 6.82 -1.97
C GLY A 318 -10.55 8.20 -2.29
N GLY A 319 -10.40 9.02 -1.26
CA GLY A 319 -9.90 10.38 -1.37
C GLY A 319 -11.00 11.44 -1.32
N ILE A 320 -10.61 12.70 -1.53
CA ILE A 320 -11.51 13.86 -1.50
C ILE A 320 -11.24 14.81 -2.68
N SER A 321 -12.30 15.32 -3.35
CA SER A 321 -12.21 16.39 -4.35
C SER A 321 -13.60 16.82 -4.88
N PRO A 322 -14.19 17.91 -4.51
CA PRO A 322 -14.12 18.61 -3.22
C PRO A 322 -14.84 17.85 -2.10
N VAL A 323 -15.60 16.79 -2.46
CA VAL A 323 -16.30 15.90 -1.54
C VAL A 323 -15.59 14.55 -1.43
N LEU A 324 -15.90 13.82 -0.37
CA LEU A 324 -15.39 12.45 -0.21
C LEU A 324 -15.83 11.55 -1.36
N SER A 325 -14.96 10.63 -1.72
CA SER A 325 -15.12 9.80 -2.91
C SER A 325 -15.17 8.31 -2.58
N THR A 326 -16.05 7.59 -3.29
CA THR A 326 -16.04 6.13 -3.37
C THR A 326 -15.21 5.61 -4.53
N ILE A 327 -14.69 6.47 -5.39
CA ILE A 327 -14.02 6.07 -6.64
C ILE A 327 -12.83 5.17 -6.35
N VAL A 328 -12.74 4.11 -7.16
CA VAL A 328 -11.60 3.20 -7.22
C VAL A 328 -11.12 3.17 -8.67
N ASP A 329 -9.92 3.71 -8.90
CA ASP A 329 -9.21 3.60 -10.17
C ASP A 329 -8.31 2.37 -10.13
N VAL A 330 -8.36 1.57 -11.18
CA VAL A 330 -7.55 0.36 -11.33
C VAL A 330 -6.74 0.48 -12.60
N CYS A 331 -5.46 0.14 -12.50
CA CYS A 331 -4.55 0.07 -13.63
C CYS A 331 -4.01 -1.36 -13.76
N ASP A 332 -4.06 -1.94 -14.94
CA ASP A 332 -3.50 -3.25 -15.22
C ASP A 332 -2.00 -3.17 -15.60
N ALA A 333 -1.37 -4.33 -15.80
CA ALA A 333 0.03 -4.44 -16.20
C ALA A 333 0.35 -3.85 -17.60
N SER A 334 -0.66 -3.48 -18.39
CA SER A 334 -0.51 -2.77 -19.65
C SER A 334 -0.62 -1.24 -19.49
N LEU A 335 -0.69 -0.75 -18.26
CA LEU A 335 -0.96 0.65 -17.91
C LEU A 335 -2.30 1.14 -18.47
N THR A 336 -3.26 0.24 -18.62
CA THR A 336 -4.62 0.56 -19.04
C THR A 336 -5.49 0.70 -17.81
N ARG A 337 -6.21 1.84 -17.72
CA ARG A 337 -7.21 2.04 -16.68
C ARG A 337 -8.44 1.19 -16.97
N ILE A 338 -8.87 0.43 -15.99
CA ILE A 338 -10.10 -0.36 -16.02
C ILE A 338 -11.07 0.15 -14.97
N SER A 339 -12.36 -0.01 -15.22
CA SER A 339 -13.41 0.36 -14.28
C SER A 339 -13.68 -0.76 -13.30
N THR A 340 -14.00 -0.42 -12.06
CA THR A 340 -14.50 -1.34 -11.03
C THR A 340 -15.57 -0.66 -10.18
N THR A 341 -16.24 -1.41 -9.34
CA THR A 341 -17.18 -0.86 -8.34
C THR A 341 -16.38 -0.04 -7.31
N GLY A 342 -16.91 1.10 -6.91
CA GLY A 342 -16.33 1.95 -5.88
C GLY A 342 -16.37 1.33 -4.48
N LEU A 343 -15.77 2.01 -3.51
CA LEU A 343 -15.88 1.68 -2.09
C LEU A 343 -17.34 1.74 -1.64
N SER A 344 -17.72 0.93 -0.66
CA SER A 344 -19.07 0.93 -0.08
C SER A 344 -19.43 2.24 0.62
N VAL A 345 -18.43 2.96 1.14
CA VAL A 345 -18.59 4.27 1.80
C VAL A 345 -17.51 5.23 1.31
N ALA A 346 -17.90 6.46 1.01
CA ALA A 346 -16.97 7.53 0.60
C ALA A 346 -16.08 7.90 1.79
N ARG A 347 -14.76 7.86 1.57
CA ARG A 347 -13.77 8.16 2.61
C ARG A 347 -12.39 8.45 2.04
N ARG A 348 -11.57 9.12 2.81
CA ARG A 348 -10.15 9.33 2.49
C ARG A 348 -9.25 8.50 3.40
N GLU A 349 -8.04 8.24 2.92
CA GLU A 349 -6.98 7.54 3.66
C GLU A 349 -7.39 6.18 4.27
N PRO A 350 -8.17 5.31 3.56
CA PRO A 350 -8.30 3.94 4.03
C PRO A 350 -6.92 3.28 4.05
N THR A 351 -6.69 2.38 4.98
CA THR A 351 -5.47 1.57 5.00
C THR A 351 -5.65 0.34 4.14
N ALA A 352 -4.63 -0.05 3.38
CA ALA A 352 -4.70 -1.21 2.50
C ALA A 352 -3.77 -2.34 2.94
N ALA A 353 -4.23 -3.59 2.75
CA ALA A 353 -3.40 -4.78 2.89
C ALA A 353 -3.90 -5.87 1.94
N THR A 354 -2.97 -6.74 1.47
CA THR A 354 -3.27 -7.77 0.47
C THR A 354 -2.90 -9.15 1.01
N VAL A 355 -3.77 -10.15 0.80
CA VAL A 355 -3.49 -11.56 1.08
C VAL A 355 -3.88 -12.42 -0.11
N GLY A 356 -2.91 -13.10 -0.72
CA GLY A 356 -3.14 -13.83 -1.97
C GLY A 356 -3.69 -12.92 -3.06
N ASP A 357 -4.86 -13.24 -3.58
CA ASP A 357 -5.56 -12.46 -4.61
C ASP A 357 -6.58 -11.47 -4.03
N THR A 358 -6.57 -11.27 -2.73
CA THR A 358 -7.55 -10.45 -2.03
C THR A 358 -6.90 -9.18 -1.48
N LEU A 359 -7.38 -8.03 -1.92
CA LEU A 359 -7.01 -6.70 -1.42
C LEU A 359 -8.14 -6.18 -0.53
N LEU A 360 -7.78 -5.67 0.64
CA LEU A 360 -8.70 -5.06 1.57
C LEU A 360 -8.34 -3.58 1.77
N PHE A 361 -9.38 -2.72 1.78
CA PHE A 361 -9.30 -1.33 2.19
C PHE A 361 -10.09 -1.15 3.49
N ALA A 362 -9.42 -0.84 4.58
CA ALA A 362 -9.98 -0.80 5.92
C ALA A 362 -9.89 0.59 6.55
N GLY A 363 -10.91 0.98 7.31
CA GLY A 363 -10.94 2.24 8.04
C GLY A 363 -10.93 3.46 7.12
N GLY A 364 -10.23 4.50 7.53
CA GLY A 364 -10.23 5.82 6.89
C GLY A 364 -11.11 6.81 7.62
N TRP A 365 -11.22 8.02 7.09
CA TRP A 365 -11.94 9.08 7.78
C TRP A 365 -12.77 9.99 6.89
N ASP A 366 -13.72 10.66 7.51
CA ASP A 366 -14.54 11.72 6.98
C ASP A 366 -14.03 13.05 7.49
N SER A 367 -13.40 13.82 6.63
CA SER A 367 -12.90 15.16 7.00
C SER A 367 -13.99 16.22 7.06
N THR A 368 -15.23 15.91 6.68
CA THR A 368 -16.39 16.83 6.74
C THR A 368 -17.09 16.79 8.08
N ILE A 369 -16.92 15.69 8.83
CA ILE A 369 -17.39 15.54 10.21
C ILE A 369 -16.15 15.58 11.10
N HIS A 370 -16.17 16.36 12.14
CA HIS A 370 -15.03 16.47 13.07
C HIS A 370 -14.65 15.07 13.54
N TYR A 371 -13.56 14.49 12.91
CA TYR A 371 -12.99 13.17 13.15
C TYR A 371 -13.90 11.94 12.96
N GLY A 372 -14.83 11.97 12.01
CA GLY A 372 -15.59 10.80 11.63
C GLY A 372 -14.69 9.70 11.07
N THR A 373 -14.39 8.67 11.85
CA THR A 373 -13.60 7.52 11.40
C THR A 373 -14.49 6.33 11.05
N TYR A 374 -14.06 5.57 10.04
CA TYR A 374 -14.79 4.38 9.58
C TYR A 374 -14.16 3.08 10.09
N ASN A 375 -15.00 2.07 10.30
CA ASN A 375 -14.57 0.70 10.58
C ASN A 375 -14.84 -0.26 9.42
N THR A 376 -15.34 0.25 8.30
CA THR A 376 -15.68 -0.53 7.10
C THR A 376 -14.43 -1.14 6.47
N VAL A 377 -14.57 -2.37 5.94
CA VAL A 377 -13.53 -3.09 5.20
C VAL A 377 -14.08 -3.51 3.86
N ASP A 378 -13.66 -2.84 2.77
CA ASP A 378 -14.01 -3.20 1.40
C ASP A 378 -13.02 -4.19 0.81
N VAL A 379 -13.49 -5.09 -0.04
CA VAL A 379 -12.73 -6.20 -0.59
C VAL A 379 -12.74 -6.21 -2.11
N TYR A 380 -11.55 -6.36 -2.69
CA TYR A 380 -11.35 -6.56 -4.13
C TYR A 380 -10.57 -7.85 -4.36
N THR A 381 -10.90 -8.60 -5.43
CA THR A 381 -10.25 -9.88 -5.74
C THR A 381 -9.76 -9.88 -7.19
N ALA A 382 -8.47 -10.20 -7.41
CA ALA A 382 -7.82 -10.30 -8.72
C ALA A 382 -7.94 -11.70 -9.35
#